data_e648e16990ee0e45d27836275953d679
#
_entry.id   e648e16990ee0e45d27836275953d679
#
_cell.length_a   1.000
_cell.length_b   1.000
_cell.length_c   1.000
_cell.angle_alpha   90.00
_cell.angle_beta   90.00
_cell.angle_gamma   90.00
#
_symmetry.space_group_name_H-M   'P 1'
#
loop_
_entity.id
_entity.type
_entity.pdbx_description
1 polymer ?
#
loop_
_entity_poly.entity_id
_entity_poly.type
_entity_poly.pdbx_seq_one_letter_code
_entity_poly.pdbx_strand_id
1 'polypeptide(L)'
;MKDLILSTPHEPGVFNDIPYGNGDRLIVGYSEDRARKNEHDRNEGVERLRKRYAKGTLTKADINKRGYNKFLSISSGVSVCIDEEKIEEDKVWDGLKGYRTNTDLPADQVYDNYQQLWNVERAFRITKGTLEVRPMFHFSEKRIEAHVCICFVALKVYKELERLLKISGCPYSVDNVLRIAEVIVTIEVDLPENGKTLTKTIYTSKEERDIAYLIETDDWLNKNG
;
A
#
# COMPACT_ATOMS: atom_id res chain seq x y z
N MET A 1 30.48 -7.32 0.10
CA MET A 1 29.13 -6.70 0.02
C MET A 1 28.05 -7.65 0.52
N LYS A 2 27.89 -8.87 -0.04
CA LYS A 2 26.90 -9.86 0.43
C LYS A 2 27.01 -10.10 1.93
N ASP A 3 28.21 -10.39 2.42
CA ASP A 3 28.44 -10.69 3.84
C ASP A 3 28.15 -9.50 4.77
N LEU A 4 28.44 -8.29 4.32
CA LEU A 4 28.12 -7.05 5.04
C LEU A 4 26.60 -6.82 5.14
N ILE A 5 25.84 -7.17 4.12
CA ILE A 5 24.37 -7.10 4.17
C ILE A 5 23.82 -8.16 5.12
N LEU A 6 24.35 -9.39 5.04
CA LEU A 6 23.91 -10.51 5.86
C LEU A 6 24.33 -10.39 7.33
N SER A 7 25.32 -9.53 7.65
CA SER A 7 25.66 -9.21 9.05
C SER A 7 24.70 -8.23 9.71
N THR A 8 23.66 -7.76 8.99
CA THR A 8 22.63 -6.88 9.57
C THR A 8 21.87 -7.63 10.66
N PRO A 9 21.72 -7.06 11.87
CA PRO A 9 20.94 -7.67 12.93
C PRO A 9 19.48 -7.89 12.49
N HIS A 10 18.90 -9.04 12.82
CA HIS A 10 17.50 -9.35 12.57
C HIS A 10 16.60 -8.78 13.67
N GLU A 11 16.79 -7.49 13.98
CA GLU A 11 16.06 -6.74 15.00
C GLU A 11 15.39 -5.52 14.36
N PRO A 12 14.07 -5.36 14.53
CA PRO A 12 13.36 -4.18 14.04
C PRO A 12 13.93 -2.87 14.63
N GLY A 13 14.16 -1.89 13.76
CA GLY A 13 14.71 -0.58 14.15
C GLY A 13 16.24 -0.52 14.26
N VAL A 14 16.94 -1.65 14.09
CA VAL A 14 18.40 -1.68 14.00
C VAL A 14 18.82 -1.67 12.54
N PHE A 15 19.72 -0.76 12.19
CA PHE A 15 20.19 -0.59 10.82
C PHE A 15 21.70 -0.82 10.70
N ASN A 16 22.09 -1.43 9.59
CA ASN A 16 23.49 -1.55 9.18
C ASN A 16 23.75 -0.51 8.08
N ASP A 17 24.72 0.36 8.31
CA ASP A 17 25.11 1.42 7.39
C ASP A 17 26.40 1.03 6.67
N ILE A 18 26.29 0.72 5.40
CA ILE A 18 27.36 0.13 4.61
C ILE A 18 27.82 1.10 3.52
N PRO A 19 29.09 1.49 3.44
CA PRO A 19 29.62 2.25 2.31
C PRO A 19 29.39 1.51 0.98
N TYR A 20 28.81 2.20 -0.03
CA TYR A 20 28.44 1.59 -1.31
C TYR A 20 29.24 2.08 -2.52
N GLY A 21 30.25 2.90 -2.32
CA GLY A 21 31.06 3.50 -3.38
C GLY A 21 30.49 4.82 -3.92
N ASN A 22 31.34 5.62 -4.57
CA ASN A 22 30.99 6.93 -5.14
C ASN A 22 30.34 7.93 -4.15
N GLY A 23 30.61 7.79 -2.85
CA GLY A 23 29.99 8.62 -1.81
C GLY A 23 28.58 8.16 -1.38
N ASP A 24 28.05 7.08 -1.97
CA ASP A 24 26.79 6.50 -1.55
C ASP A 24 26.99 5.57 -0.35
N ARG A 25 25.91 5.34 0.37
CA ARG A 25 25.79 4.32 1.44
C ARG A 25 24.53 3.48 1.25
N LEU A 26 24.58 2.26 1.75
CA LEU A 26 23.48 1.33 1.75
C LEU A 26 23.02 1.12 3.20
N ILE A 27 21.84 1.61 3.51
CA ILE A 27 21.21 1.39 4.81
C ILE A 27 20.39 0.09 4.72
N VAL A 28 20.75 -0.92 5.50
CA VAL A 28 20.05 -2.21 5.53
C VAL A 28 19.35 -2.36 6.86
N GLY A 29 18.06 -2.66 6.81
CA GLY A 29 17.25 -2.93 7.99
C GLY A 29 16.49 -4.24 7.87
N TYR A 30 15.92 -4.71 8.97
CA TYR A 30 15.13 -5.92 9.08
C TYR A 30 13.67 -5.62 9.45
N SER A 31 12.74 -6.43 8.94
CA SER A 31 11.31 -6.37 9.27
C SER A 31 10.74 -7.78 9.35
N GLU A 32 10.13 -8.12 10.50
CA GLU A 32 9.47 -9.42 10.73
C GLU A 32 8.31 -9.65 9.77
N ASP A 33 7.47 -8.63 9.53
CA ASP A 33 6.34 -8.76 8.61
C ASP A 33 6.81 -9.09 7.18
N ARG A 34 7.94 -8.50 6.79
CA ARG A 34 8.57 -8.79 5.51
C ARG A 34 9.17 -10.19 5.49
N ALA A 35 9.79 -10.63 6.57
CA ALA A 35 10.34 -11.98 6.69
C ALA A 35 9.23 -13.02 6.55
N ARG A 36 8.14 -12.88 7.29
CA ARG A 36 6.96 -13.76 7.19
C ARG A 36 6.38 -13.78 5.77
N LYS A 37 6.29 -12.62 5.14
CA LYS A 37 5.83 -12.53 3.75
C LYS A 37 6.78 -13.22 2.78
N ASN A 38 8.09 -13.00 2.89
CA ASN A 38 9.09 -13.64 2.03
C ASN A 38 9.04 -15.17 2.16
N GLU A 39 8.94 -15.69 3.38
CA GLU A 39 8.79 -17.12 3.66
C GLU A 39 7.50 -17.68 3.03
N HIS A 40 6.36 -17.02 3.25
CA HIS A 40 5.08 -17.44 2.69
C HIS A 40 5.13 -17.49 1.16
N ASP A 41 5.58 -16.40 0.53
CA ASP A 41 5.66 -16.29 -0.93
C ASP A 41 6.62 -17.33 -1.52
N ARG A 42 7.75 -17.59 -0.86
CA ARG A 42 8.71 -18.64 -1.24
C ARG A 42 8.08 -20.03 -1.15
N ASN A 43 7.43 -20.36 -0.05
CA ASN A 43 6.79 -21.65 0.15
C ASN A 43 5.71 -21.91 -0.91
N GLU A 44 4.86 -20.94 -1.20
CA GLU A 44 3.89 -21.06 -2.29
C GLU A 44 4.54 -21.22 -3.67
N GLY A 45 5.64 -20.49 -3.92
CA GLY A 45 6.38 -20.60 -5.18
C GLY A 45 7.02 -21.96 -5.36
N VAL A 46 7.64 -22.49 -4.30
CA VAL A 46 8.25 -23.82 -4.28
C VAL A 46 7.20 -24.92 -4.46
N GLU A 47 6.05 -24.80 -3.80
CA GLU A 47 4.94 -25.76 -3.98
C GLU A 47 4.42 -25.79 -5.43
N ARG A 48 4.34 -24.64 -6.09
CA ARG A 48 4.01 -24.59 -7.53
C ARG A 48 5.06 -25.28 -8.39
N LEU A 49 6.36 -25.13 -8.06
CA LEU A 49 7.43 -25.84 -8.77
C LEU A 49 7.36 -27.34 -8.51
N ARG A 50 7.12 -27.81 -7.28
CA ARG A 50 6.97 -29.22 -6.92
C ARG A 50 5.81 -29.87 -7.67
N LYS A 51 4.67 -29.17 -7.78
CA LYS A 51 3.52 -29.66 -8.58
C LYS A 51 3.85 -29.78 -10.07
N ARG A 52 4.60 -28.84 -10.64
CA ARG A 52 5.06 -28.91 -12.04
C ARG A 52 6.07 -30.01 -12.25
N TYR A 53 6.99 -30.20 -11.29
CA TYR A 53 7.97 -31.29 -11.30
C TYR A 53 7.28 -32.67 -11.29
N ALA A 54 6.33 -32.87 -10.39
CA ALA A 54 5.56 -34.12 -10.30
C ALA A 54 4.76 -34.43 -11.57
N LYS A 55 4.32 -33.40 -12.32
CA LYS A 55 3.65 -33.55 -13.61
C LYS A 55 4.61 -33.75 -14.79
N GLY A 56 5.92 -33.71 -14.58
CA GLY A 56 6.91 -33.80 -15.65
C GLY A 56 6.89 -32.65 -16.66
N THR A 57 6.36 -31.47 -16.27
CA THR A 57 6.18 -30.31 -17.16
C THR A 57 7.35 -29.32 -17.10
N LEU A 58 8.36 -29.56 -16.28
CA LEU A 58 9.57 -28.73 -16.20
C LEU A 58 10.56 -29.11 -17.31
N THR A 59 11.08 -28.12 -18.00
CA THR A 59 12.05 -28.24 -19.08
C THR A 59 13.32 -27.46 -18.75
N LYS A 60 14.42 -27.73 -19.50
CA LYS A 60 15.66 -26.95 -19.36
C LYS A 60 15.47 -25.45 -19.62
N ALA A 61 14.50 -25.06 -20.44
CA ALA A 61 14.18 -23.67 -20.71
C ALA A 61 13.57 -22.94 -19.50
N ASP A 62 13.00 -23.69 -18.53
CA ASP A 62 12.48 -23.11 -17.30
C ASP A 62 13.60 -22.70 -16.34
N ILE A 63 14.82 -23.18 -16.50
CA ILE A 63 15.95 -22.82 -15.62
C ILE A 63 16.43 -21.41 -15.95
N ASN A 64 16.04 -20.47 -15.11
CA ASN A 64 16.44 -19.07 -15.23
C ASN A 64 16.46 -18.38 -13.86
N LYS A 65 16.96 -17.14 -13.81
CA LYS A 65 17.06 -16.35 -12.55
C LYS A 65 15.78 -15.58 -12.20
N ARG A 66 14.65 -15.83 -12.89
CA ARG A 66 13.42 -15.06 -12.70
C ARG A 66 12.45 -15.80 -11.76
N GLY A 67 11.94 -15.05 -10.79
CA GLY A 67 10.97 -15.57 -9.82
C GLY A 67 11.50 -16.83 -9.10
N TYR A 68 10.66 -17.82 -8.91
CA TYR A 68 11.01 -19.07 -8.22
C TYR A 68 11.76 -20.07 -9.09
N ASN A 69 11.81 -19.87 -10.40
CA ASN A 69 12.62 -20.68 -11.30
C ASN A 69 14.12 -20.64 -10.98
N LYS A 70 14.57 -19.65 -10.19
CA LYS A 70 15.92 -19.57 -9.63
C LYS A 70 16.32 -20.80 -8.79
N PHE A 71 15.32 -21.53 -8.25
CA PHE A 71 15.50 -22.75 -7.46
C PHE A 71 15.60 -24.02 -8.30
N LEU A 72 15.57 -23.91 -9.62
CA LEU A 72 15.78 -25.06 -10.51
C LEU A 72 17.27 -25.23 -10.83
N SER A 73 17.68 -26.48 -10.92
CA SER A 73 19.03 -26.88 -11.36
C SER A 73 18.97 -28.11 -12.29
N ILE A 74 20.10 -28.48 -12.87
CA ILE A 74 20.22 -29.65 -13.71
C ILE A 74 20.91 -30.76 -12.89
N SER A 75 20.22 -31.88 -12.69
CA SER A 75 20.79 -33.08 -12.10
C SER A 75 21.30 -34.03 -13.16
N SER A 76 22.50 -34.61 -12.95
CA SER A 76 23.10 -35.62 -13.82
C SER A 76 23.12 -35.25 -15.33
N GLY A 77 23.18 -33.96 -15.64
CA GLY A 77 23.32 -33.45 -17.02
C GLY A 77 22.06 -33.50 -17.90
N VAL A 78 20.99 -34.15 -17.47
CA VAL A 78 19.79 -34.37 -18.30
C VAL A 78 18.48 -33.92 -17.69
N SER A 79 18.25 -34.12 -16.41
CA SER A 79 16.97 -33.84 -15.75
C SER A 79 16.96 -32.55 -14.96
N VAL A 80 15.82 -31.84 -15.00
CA VAL A 80 15.59 -30.64 -14.17
C VAL A 80 15.18 -31.11 -12.78
N CYS A 81 15.77 -30.53 -11.75
CA CYS A 81 15.40 -30.79 -10.36
C CYS A 81 15.23 -29.48 -9.56
N ILE A 82 14.58 -29.59 -8.42
CA ILE A 82 14.47 -28.50 -7.45
C ILE A 82 15.70 -28.57 -6.56
N ASP A 83 16.36 -27.46 -6.39
CA ASP A 83 17.60 -27.29 -5.65
C ASP A 83 17.28 -26.77 -4.25
N GLU A 84 17.25 -27.67 -3.29
CA GLU A 84 16.93 -27.34 -1.90
C GLU A 84 18.01 -26.46 -1.25
N GLU A 85 19.27 -26.56 -1.66
CA GLU A 85 20.35 -25.69 -1.17
C GLU A 85 20.08 -24.24 -1.53
N LYS A 86 19.67 -23.97 -2.77
CA LYS A 86 19.30 -22.60 -3.19
C LYS A 86 18.09 -22.05 -2.43
N ILE A 87 17.16 -22.91 -2.01
CA ILE A 87 16.02 -22.50 -1.18
C ILE A 87 16.51 -22.09 0.20
N GLU A 88 17.41 -22.88 0.81
CA GLU A 88 18.00 -22.54 2.12
C GLU A 88 18.86 -21.27 2.05
N GLU A 89 19.67 -21.11 0.98
CA GLU A 89 20.45 -19.89 0.74
C GLU A 89 19.56 -18.64 0.57
N ASP A 90 18.35 -18.80 0.06
CA ASP A 90 17.42 -17.69 -0.13
C ASP A 90 16.78 -17.22 1.18
N LYS A 91 16.60 -18.12 2.15
CA LYS A 91 16.01 -17.81 3.46
C LYS A 91 16.82 -16.78 4.26
N VAL A 92 18.14 -16.74 4.11
CA VAL A 92 18.99 -15.81 4.85
C VAL A 92 18.74 -14.34 4.49
N TRP A 93 18.02 -14.10 3.39
CA TRP A 93 17.63 -12.76 2.93
C TRP A 93 16.27 -12.31 3.44
N ASP A 94 15.54 -13.20 4.13
CA ASP A 94 14.19 -12.90 4.58
C ASP A 94 14.18 -11.70 5.53
N GLY A 95 13.25 -10.78 5.29
CA GLY A 95 13.09 -9.60 6.11
C GLY A 95 14.07 -8.47 5.84
N LEU A 96 15.19 -8.73 5.15
CA LEU A 96 16.17 -7.70 4.85
C LEU A 96 15.68 -6.77 3.74
N LYS A 97 15.94 -5.48 3.92
CA LYS A 97 15.68 -4.44 2.92
C LYS A 97 16.78 -3.38 2.97
N GLY A 98 17.35 -3.09 1.80
CA GLY A 98 18.38 -2.07 1.65
C GLY A 98 17.85 -0.81 0.97
N TYR A 99 18.35 0.35 1.42
CA TYR A 99 18.08 1.67 0.87
C TYR A 99 19.40 2.33 0.50
N ARG A 100 19.59 2.62 -0.77
CA ARG A 100 20.77 3.35 -1.25
C ARG A 100 20.52 4.85 -1.15
N THR A 101 21.43 5.57 -0.54
CA THR A 101 21.36 7.03 -0.37
C THR A 101 22.73 7.67 -0.52
N ASN A 102 22.76 8.93 -0.96
CA ASN A 102 23.92 9.80 -0.98
C ASN A 102 23.82 10.93 0.06
N THR A 103 22.84 10.84 0.98
CA THR A 103 22.65 11.83 2.04
C THR A 103 23.42 11.45 3.29
N ASP A 104 23.75 12.43 4.14
CA ASP A 104 24.40 12.21 5.44
C ASP A 104 23.38 12.01 6.58
N LEU A 105 22.08 11.84 6.24
CA LEU A 105 21.02 11.64 7.23
C LEU A 105 21.25 10.35 8.04
N PRO A 106 20.92 10.33 9.34
CA PRO A 106 20.91 9.10 10.14
C PRO A 106 20.10 7.98 9.48
N ALA A 107 20.46 6.74 9.74
CA ALA A 107 19.86 5.56 9.08
C ALA A 107 18.34 5.43 9.33
N ASP A 108 17.90 5.74 10.56
CA ASP A 108 16.49 5.81 10.94
C ASP A 108 15.71 6.84 10.12
N GLN A 109 16.27 8.04 9.94
CA GLN A 109 15.65 9.08 9.13
C GLN A 109 15.58 8.70 7.65
N VAL A 110 16.60 8.03 7.11
CA VAL A 110 16.56 7.51 5.73
C VAL A 110 15.43 6.50 5.59
N TYR A 111 15.29 5.60 6.58
CA TYR A 111 14.22 4.61 6.61
C TYR A 111 12.84 5.27 6.67
N ASP A 112 12.64 6.22 7.57
CA ASP A 112 11.36 6.92 7.76
C ASP A 112 10.97 7.74 6.52
N ASN A 113 11.91 8.43 5.90
CA ASN A 113 11.68 9.13 4.64
C ASN A 113 11.24 8.17 3.52
N TYR A 114 11.80 6.97 3.47
CA TYR A 114 11.40 5.95 2.51
C TYR A 114 9.99 5.40 2.78
N GLN A 115 9.60 5.28 4.05
CA GLN A 115 8.23 4.91 4.41
C GLN A 115 7.21 5.97 3.95
N GLN A 116 7.59 7.25 3.97
CA GLN A 116 6.73 8.33 3.48
C GLN A 116 6.48 8.27 1.96
N LEU A 117 7.39 7.70 1.16
CA LEU A 117 7.17 7.49 -0.28
C LEU A 117 5.94 6.62 -0.56
N TRP A 118 5.63 5.65 0.31
CA TRP A 118 4.40 4.88 0.21
C TRP A 118 3.14 5.77 0.30
N ASN A 119 3.16 6.81 1.14
CA ASN A 119 2.05 7.77 1.23
C ASN A 119 1.87 8.55 -0.08
N VAL A 120 2.97 8.88 -0.77
CA VAL A 120 2.93 9.53 -2.09
C VAL A 120 2.33 8.59 -3.15
N GLU A 121 2.79 7.32 -3.20
CA GLU A 121 2.22 6.33 -4.10
C GLU A 121 0.71 6.12 -3.83
N ARG A 122 0.32 6.07 -2.57
CA ARG A 122 -1.08 5.95 -2.16
C ARG A 122 -1.89 7.17 -2.59
N ALA A 123 -1.36 8.38 -2.43
CA ALA A 123 -1.99 9.61 -2.90
C ALA A 123 -2.21 9.57 -4.42
N PHE A 124 -1.20 9.16 -5.20
CA PHE A 124 -1.34 8.96 -6.65
C PHE A 124 -2.39 7.90 -7.02
N ARG A 125 -2.48 6.82 -6.24
CA ARG A 125 -3.47 5.76 -6.47
C ARG A 125 -4.89 6.27 -6.24
N ILE A 126 -5.13 7.00 -5.15
CA ILE A 126 -6.41 7.65 -4.85
C ILE A 126 -6.77 8.64 -5.96
N THR A 127 -5.84 9.47 -6.35
CA THR A 127 -6.06 10.49 -7.41
C THR A 127 -6.40 9.86 -8.75
N LYS A 128 -5.77 8.74 -9.12
CA LYS A 128 -6.03 8.04 -10.38
C LYS A 128 -7.30 7.17 -10.35
N GLY A 129 -7.62 6.58 -9.20
CA GLY A 129 -8.75 5.69 -9.01
C GLY A 129 -9.98 6.45 -8.51
N THR A 130 -10.04 6.73 -7.22
CA THR A 130 -11.23 7.29 -6.56
C THR A 130 -11.59 8.70 -7.05
N LEU A 131 -10.59 9.54 -7.35
CA LEU A 131 -10.82 10.92 -7.80
C LEU A 131 -10.81 11.06 -9.34
N GLU A 132 -10.63 9.99 -10.07
CA GLU A 132 -10.75 9.89 -11.53
C GLU A 132 -10.04 11.03 -12.30
N VAL A 133 -8.84 11.43 -11.87
CA VAL A 133 -8.05 12.45 -12.57
C VAL A 133 -7.79 12.08 -14.03
N ARG A 134 -7.95 10.82 -14.37
CA ARG A 134 -7.85 10.27 -15.72
C ARG A 134 -9.09 9.42 -16.06
N PRO A 135 -9.57 9.44 -17.32
CA PRO A 135 -9.05 10.17 -18.49
C PRO A 135 -9.33 11.68 -18.44
N MET A 136 -8.37 12.48 -18.94
CA MET A 136 -8.49 13.94 -19.01
C MET A 136 -8.91 14.35 -20.43
N PHE A 137 -10.11 14.89 -20.57
CA PHE A 137 -10.70 15.27 -21.87
C PHE A 137 -10.52 16.76 -22.20
N HIS A 138 -9.60 17.46 -21.53
CA HIS A 138 -9.35 18.88 -21.73
C HIS A 138 -8.14 19.08 -22.63
N PHE A 139 -8.26 20.03 -23.60
CA PHE A 139 -7.21 20.34 -24.56
C PHE A 139 -6.56 21.71 -24.33
N SER A 140 -7.17 22.60 -23.56
CA SER A 140 -6.57 23.89 -23.25
C SER A 140 -5.82 23.83 -21.93
N GLU A 141 -4.65 24.45 -21.85
CA GLU A 141 -3.77 24.51 -20.69
C GLU A 141 -4.51 24.95 -19.44
N LYS A 142 -5.25 26.07 -19.50
CA LYS A 142 -6.04 26.56 -18.36
C LYS A 142 -7.05 25.56 -17.82
N ARG A 143 -7.70 24.78 -18.70
CA ARG A 143 -8.68 23.75 -18.26
C ARG A 143 -7.97 22.54 -17.67
N ILE A 144 -6.80 22.19 -18.19
CA ILE A 144 -5.96 21.12 -17.63
C ILE A 144 -5.50 21.50 -16.22
N GLU A 145 -4.97 22.73 -16.05
CA GLU A 145 -4.57 23.25 -14.75
C GLU A 145 -5.72 23.29 -13.74
N ALA A 146 -6.89 23.81 -14.17
CA ALA A 146 -8.08 23.83 -13.32
C ALA A 146 -8.53 22.43 -12.89
N HIS A 147 -8.55 21.47 -13.82
CA HIS A 147 -8.88 20.07 -13.52
C HIS A 147 -7.90 19.46 -12.51
N VAL A 148 -6.60 19.63 -12.71
CA VAL A 148 -5.58 19.15 -11.79
C VAL A 148 -5.72 19.81 -10.42
N CYS A 149 -5.99 21.11 -10.37
CA CYS A 149 -6.21 21.85 -9.13
C CYS A 149 -7.42 21.31 -8.36
N ILE A 150 -8.56 21.09 -9.03
CA ILE A 150 -9.76 20.50 -8.43
C ILE A 150 -9.46 19.13 -7.85
N CYS A 151 -8.78 18.27 -8.61
CA CYS A 151 -8.40 16.93 -8.14
C CYS A 151 -7.45 16.99 -6.93
N PHE A 152 -6.55 17.98 -6.90
CA PHE A 152 -5.65 18.17 -5.75
C PHE A 152 -6.41 18.62 -4.49
N VAL A 153 -7.37 19.53 -4.64
CA VAL A 153 -8.26 19.96 -3.54
C VAL A 153 -9.09 18.78 -3.05
N ALA A 154 -9.69 18.00 -3.97
CA ALA A 154 -10.43 16.79 -3.63
C ALA A 154 -9.57 15.76 -2.87
N LEU A 155 -8.31 15.56 -3.29
CA LEU A 155 -7.38 14.70 -2.57
C LEU A 155 -7.13 15.21 -1.14
N LYS A 156 -6.99 16.52 -0.96
CA LYS A 156 -6.80 17.12 0.36
C LYS A 156 -8.01 16.87 1.27
N VAL A 157 -9.22 17.05 0.74
CA VAL A 157 -10.47 16.76 1.46
C VAL A 157 -10.58 15.27 1.79
N TYR A 158 -10.27 14.38 0.84
CA TYR A 158 -10.25 12.94 1.05
C TYR A 158 -9.28 12.55 2.18
N LYS A 159 -8.07 13.13 2.19
CA LYS A 159 -7.06 12.87 3.22
C LYS A 159 -7.47 13.40 4.59
N GLU A 160 -8.15 14.53 4.63
CA GLU A 160 -8.67 15.07 5.89
C GLU A 160 -9.80 14.19 6.43
N LEU A 161 -10.72 13.74 5.59
CA LEU A 161 -11.74 12.78 5.99
C LEU A 161 -11.11 11.47 6.52
N GLU A 162 -10.07 10.95 5.86
CA GLU A 162 -9.32 9.78 6.33
C GLU A 162 -8.73 10.00 7.74
N ARG A 163 -8.15 11.18 7.97
CA ARG A 163 -7.60 11.56 9.28
C ARG A 163 -8.68 11.59 10.35
N LEU A 164 -9.81 12.18 10.05
CA LEU A 164 -10.95 12.32 10.96
C LEU A 164 -11.56 10.97 11.32
N LEU A 165 -11.80 10.11 10.33
CA LEU A 165 -12.31 8.75 10.56
C LEU A 165 -11.35 7.94 11.45
N LYS A 166 -10.05 8.11 11.27
CA LYS A 166 -9.04 7.45 12.11
C LYS A 166 -9.07 7.94 13.56
N ILE A 167 -9.20 9.26 13.77
CA ILE A 167 -9.24 9.86 15.11
C ILE A 167 -10.53 9.48 15.84
N SER A 168 -11.66 9.44 15.13
CA SER A 168 -12.95 9.04 15.71
C SER A 168 -13.05 7.54 16.01
N GLY A 169 -12.05 6.73 15.60
CA GLY A 169 -12.11 5.28 15.74
C GLY A 169 -13.14 4.62 14.80
N CYS A 170 -13.57 5.31 13.75
CA CYS A 170 -14.52 4.81 12.79
C CYS A 170 -13.98 3.56 12.08
N PRO A 171 -14.72 2.44 12.01
CA PRO A 171 -14.24 1.20 11.40
C PRO A 171 -14.29 1.24 9.86
N TYR A 172 -14.91 2.25 9.27
CA TYR A 172 -15.11 2.34 7.83
C TYR A 172 -13.98 3.08 7.13
N SER A 173 -13.63 2.62 5.92
CA SER A 173 -12.72 3.35 5.03
C SER A 173 -13.43 4.56 4.41
N VAL A 174 -12.67 5.55 3.92
CA VAL A 174 -13.22 6.73 3.24
C VAL A 174 -14.12 6.31 2.06
N ASP A 175 -13.68 5.36 1.23
CA ASP A 175 -14.47 4.88 0.09
C ASP A 175 -15.80 4.26 0.52
N ASN A 176 -15.83 3.54 1.65
CA ASN A 176 -17.07 3.01 2.21
C ASN A 176 -17.98 4.13 2.74
N VAL A 177 -17.41 5.12 3.42
CA VAL A 177 -18.17 6.28 3.92
C VAL A 177 -18.80 7.05 2.77
N LEU A 178 -18.04 7.33 1.71
CA LEU A 178 -18.56 8.02 0.52
C LEU A 178 -19.69 7.21 -0.14
N ARG A 179 -19.50 5.90 -0.33
CA ARG A 179 -20.52 5.02 -0.91
C ARG A 179 -21.80 4.94 -0.07
N ILE A 180 -21.68 4.95 1.25
CA ILE A 180 -22.85 4.95 2.15
C ILE A 180 -23.54 6.33 2.12
N ALA A 181 -22.77 7.42 2.08
CA ALA A 181 -23.31 8.76 2.00
C ALA A 181 -24.11 9.01 0.70
N GLU A 182 -23.73 8.41 -0.42
CA GLU A 182 -24.43 8.52 -1.71
C GLU A 182 -25.87 8.01 -1.70
N VAL A 183 -26.20 7.08 -0.79
CA VAL A 183 -27.55 6.48 -0.69
C VAL A 183 -28.42 7.13 0.36
N ILE A 184 -27.89 8.06 1.14
CA ILE A 184 -28.67 8.83 2.12
C ILE A 184 -29.53 9.84 1.36
N VAL A 185 -30.84 9.78 1.60
CA VAL A 185 -31.83 10.63 0.91
C VAL A 185 -32.46 11.61 1.88
N THR A 186 -32.52 12.87 1.48
CA THR A 186 -33.27 13.89 2.19
C THR A 186 -34.55 14.21 1.42
N ILE A 187 -35.70 14.19 2.12
CA ILE A 187 -37.01 14.53 1.58
C ILE A 187 -37.40 15.91 2.10
N GLU A 188 -37.80 16.79 1.19
CA GLU A 188 -38.41 18.07 1.51
C GLU A 188 -39.89 17.99 1.21
N VAL A 189 -40.72 18.37 2.18
CA VAL A 189 -42.16 18.37 2.06
C VAL A 189 -42.67 19.77 2.39
N ASP A 190 -43.32 20.43 1.42
CA ASP A 190 -43.99 21.69 1.64
C ASP A 190 -45.32 21.47 2.32
N LEU A 191 -45.54 22.09 3.47
CA LEU A 191 -46.74 22.01 4.23
C LEU A 191 -47.73 23.10 3.76
N PRO A 192 -48.84 22.75 3.07
CA PRO A 192 -49.71 23.72 2.47
C PRO A 192 -50.45 24.60 3.49
N GLU A 193 -50.56 24.16 4.75
CA GLU A 193 -51.30 24.87 5.79
C GLU A 193 -50.56 26.10 6.35
N ASN A 194 -49.24 26.10 6.33
CA ASN A 194 -48.45 27.17 6.97
C ASN A 194 -47.25 27.66 6.11
N GLY A 195 -47.11 27.19 4.87
CA GLY A 195 -46.05 27.58 3.94
C GLY A 195 -44.64 27.19 4.41
N LYS A 196 -44.53 26.26 5.36
CA LYS A 196 -43.22 25.76 5.85
C LYS A 196 -42.80 24.53 5.11
N THR A 197 -41.54 24.43 4.78
CA THR A 197 -40.92 23.22 4.25
C THR A 197 -40.37 22.37 5.42
N LEU A 198 -40.77 21.11 5.46
CA LEU A 198 -40.25 20.13 6.39
C LEU A 198 -39.17 19.30 5.68
N THR A 199 -37.95 19.38 6.18
CA THR A 199 -36.83 18.60 5.67
C THR A 199 -36.60 17.38 6.59
N LYS A 200 -36.57 16.18 6.01
CA LYS A 200 -36.32 14.93 6.76
C LYS A 200 -35.34 14.04 6.02
N THR A 201 -34.24 13.72 6.68
CA THR A 201 -33.28 12.72 6.18
C THR A 201 -33.77 11.30 6.55
N ILE A 202 -33.69 10.40 5.57
CA ILE A 202 -34.11 9.00 5.72
C ILE A 202 -32.86 8.13 5.74
N TYR A 203 -32.77 7.29 6.76
CA TYR A 203 -31.75 6.28 6.92
C TYR A 203 -32.37 4.90 6.78
N THR A 204 -31.84 4.08 5.88
CA THR A 204 -32.34 2.73 5.61
C THR A 204 -31.54 1.67 6.39
N SER A 205 -30.35 2.02 6.88
CA SER A 205 -29.48 1.15 7.66
C SER A 205 -28.94 1.83 8.93
N LYS A 206 -28.38 1.03 9.82
CA LYS A 206 -27.66 1.53 11.00
C LYS A 206 -26.38 2.25 10.60
N GLU A 207 -25.67 1.72 9.61
CA GLU A 207 -24.43 2.28 9.10
C GLU A 207 -24.64 3.70 8.55
N GLU A 208 -25.72 3.94 7.81
CA GLU A 208 -26.07 5.27 7.30
C GLU A 208 -26.28 6.27 8.44
N ARG A 209 -26.98 5.84 9.50
CA ARG A 209 -27.22 6.68 10.67
C ARG A 209 -25.97 6.98 11.45
N ASP A 210 -25.11 5.97 11.65
CA ASP A 210 -23.85 6.13 12.37
C ASP A 210 -22.90 7.09 11.64
N ILE A 211 -22.84 7.02 10.31
CA ILE A 211 -22.04 7.91 9.47
C ILE A 211 -22.62 9.33 9.46
N ALA A 212 -23.92 9.49 9.30
CA ALA A 212 -24.57 10.79 9.34
C ALA A 212 -24.32 11.47 10.70
N TYR A 213 -24.48 10.74 11.78
CA TYR A 213 -24.21 11.24 13.14
C TYR A 213 -22.75 11.67 13.30
N LEU A 214 -21.82 10.90 12.77
CA LEU A 214 -20.38 11.21 12.82
C LEU A 214 -20.03 12.50 12.05
N ILE A 215 -20.75 12.80 10.96
CA ILE A 215 -20.53 14.00 10.13
C ILE A 215 -21.26 15.23 10.73
N GLU A 216 -22.46 15.04 11.29
CA GLU A 216 -23.30 16.12 11.80
C GLU A 216 -22.88 16.60 13.21
N THR A 217 -22.25 15.74 14.02
CA THR A 217 -21.79 16.14 15.34
C THR A 217 -20.40 16.74 15.25
N ASP A 218 -20.27 18.03 15.58
CA ASP A 218 -18.97 18.75 15.75
C ASP A 218 -18.07 18.18 16.85
N ASP A 219 -18.49 17.12 17.53
CA ASP A 219 -17.77 16.46 18.61
C ASP A 219 -16.35 15.99 18.23
N TRP A 220 -16.11 15.72 16.97
CA TRP A 220 -14.79 15.36 16.47
C TRP A 220 -13.88 16.57 16.18
N LEU A 221 -14.46 17.76 15.90
CA LEU A 221 -13.72 19.01 15.76
C LEU A 221 -13.21 19.51 17.13
N ASN A 222 -13.99 19.29 18.19
CA ASN A 222 -13.70 19.82 19.52
C ASN A 222 -12.75 18.96 20.38
N LYS A 223 -12.46 17.72 19.99
CA LYS A 223 -11.58 16.83 20.78
C LYS A 223 -10.07 17.05 20.60
N ASN A 224 -9.64 17.88 19.65
CA ASN A 224 -8.23 18.12 19.33
C ASN A 224 -7.94 19.55 18.85
N GLY A 225 -8.66 20.55 19.33
CA GLY A 225 -8.34 21.98 19.20
C GLY A 225 -7.34 22.43 20.26
#